data_11921f18d8cd2309fa0eb2e3143b21b9
#
_entry.id   11921f18d8cd2309fa0eb2e3143b21b9
#
_cell.length_a   1.000
_cell.length_b   1.000
_cell.length_c   1.000
_cell.angle_alpha   90.00
_cell.angle_beta   90.00
_cell.angle_gamma   90.00
#
_symmetry.space_group_name_H-M   'P 1'
#
loop_
_entity.id
_entity.type
_entity.pdbx_description
1 polymer ?
#
loop_
_entity_poly.entity_id
_entity_poly.type
_entity_poly.pdbx_seq_one_letter_code
_entity_poly.pdbx_strand_id
1 'polypeptide(L)'
;MKKYLLKLSLFIGLLLFSLAVIGFILPYNKDGYIRAQDFKMKKLANPNRKPTIVILGGSNAAFGYDTKILNDSLPMPVFNAGLHAGMGMKFFLDDCSQYLKKGDILVFSPEYAQFYGKLSDGQAEMTDAFYLYKCHYPGDISTKQVISIIQNTPSYLRRKIEYNLFELAKLKTDPVYTLSSVNQYGDVTWHWYNNRSHGKPDGRGMDNDGTELNEDAFSYLIDKLVELRQREVRVVLYPAAFEKHAFEGSTEKITEISRHLESVGFPYICNPTECTFRSDNFYDTNYHLNHKGAIIHSNHLMSLLYRKQQRIKNK
;
A
#
# COMPACT_ATOMS: atom_id res chain seq x y z
N MET A 1 7.83 -41.72 -31.86
CA MET A 1 7.26 -41.26 -30.58
C MET A 1 8.32 -40.98 -29.52
N LYS A 2 9.18 -41.93 -29.10
CA LYS A 2 10.22 -41.71 -28.06
C LYS A 2 11.17 -40.53 -28.34
N LYS A 3 11.68 -40.38 -29.57
CA LYS A 3 12.55 -39.23 -29.95
C LYS A 3 11.84 -37.87 -29.87
N TYR A 4 10.54 -37.81 -30.16
CA TYR A 4 9.75 -36.59 -30.04
C TYR A 4 9.53 -36.23 -28.57
N LEU A 5 9.16 -37.20 -27.73
CA LEU A 5 9.02 -36.99 -26.30
C LEU A 5 10.31 -36.52 -25.62
N LEU A 6 11.46 -37.10 -26.04
CA LEU A 6 12.75 -36.63 -25.53
C LEU A 6 13.06 -35.18 -25.92
N LYS A 7 12.83 -34.80 -27.21
CA LYS A 7 13.02 -33.41 -27.64
C LYS A 7 12.08 -32.45 -26.90
N LEU A 8 10.82 -32.83 -26.68
CA LEU A 8 9.86 -32.04 -25.94
C LEU A 8 10.29 -31.87 -24.47
N SER A 9 10.74 -32.94 -23.83
CA SER A 9 11.25 -32.89 -22.43
C SER A 9 12.50 -32.01 -22.32
N LEU A 10 13.43 -32.07 -23.27
CA LEU A 10 14.59 -31.19 -23.27
C LEU A 10 14.21 -29.74 -23.50
N PHE A 11 13.26 -29.46 -24.39
CA PHE A 11 12.75 -28.09 -24.62
C PHE A 11 12.09 -27.54 -23.35
N ILE A 12 11.21 -28.32 -22.70
CA ILE A 12 10.56 -27.92 -21.43
C ILE A 12 11.62 -27.71 -20.35
N GLY A 13 12.61 -28.60 -20.24
CA GLY A 13 13.70 -28.45 -19.25
C GLY A 13 14.51 -27.16 -19.46
N LEU A 14 14.87 -26.84 -20.72
CA LEU A 14 15.56 -25.59 -21.06
C LEU A 14 14.71 -24.36 -20.79
N LEU A 15 13.41 -24.43 -21.10
CA LEU A 15 12.48 -23.33 -20.81
C LEU A 15 12.38 -23.07 -19.31
N LEU A 16 12.15 -24.12 -18.49
CA LEU A 16 12.07 -24.00 -17.04
C LEU A 16 13.38 -23.51 -16.43
N PHE A 17 14.53 -23.99 -16.94
CA PHE A 17 15.83 -23.50 -16.53
C PHE A 17 16.01 -22.01 -16.84
N SER A 18 15.65 -21.58 -18.06
CA SER A 18 15.73 -20.17 -18.45
C SER A 18 14.83 -19.29 -17.57
N LEU A 19 13.61 -19.72 -17.29
CA LEU A 19 12.70 -19.01 -16.38
C LEU A 19 13.25 -18.94 -14.97
N ALA A 20 13.89 -20.00 -14.46
CA ALA A 20 14.55 -20.01 -13.17
C ALA A 20 15.74 -19.03 -13.11
N VAL A 21 16.57 -19.01 -14.16
CA VAL A 21 17.68 -18.03 -14.28
C VAL A 21 17.13 -16.59 -14.26
N ILE A 22 16.12 -16.29 -15.06
CA ILE A 22 15.48 -14.96 -15.07
C ILE A 22 14.89 -14.65 -13.70
N GLY A 23 14.16 -15.58 -13.10
CA GLY A 23 13.45 -15.38 -11.82
C GLY A 23 14.38 -15.18 -10.63
N PHE A 24 15.46 -15.96 -10.52
CA PHE A 24 16.29 -16.01 -9.30
C PHE A 24 17.69 -15.42 -9.47
N ILE A 25 18.28 -15.48 -10.67
CA ILE A 25 19.67 -15.03 -10.89
C ILE A 25 19.70 -13.62 -11.46
N LEU A 26 18.85 -13.31 -12.44
CA LEU A 26 18.83 -11.97 -13.03
C LEU A 26 18.50 -10.92 -11.94
N PRO A 27 19.25 -9.81 -11.83
CA PRO A 27 18.99 -8.81 -10.81
C PRO A 27 17.63 -8.12 -11.03
N TYR A 28 16.93 -7.84 -9.93
CA TYR A 28 15.77 -6.97 -9.93
C TYR A 28 16.23 -5.51 -9.76
N ASN A 29 15.43 -4.56 -10.22
CA ASN A 29 15.72 -3.12 -10.10
C ASN A 29 16.18 -2.75 -8.67
N LYS A 30 17.42 -2.24 -8.55
CA LYS A 30 18.02 -1.88 -7.27
C LYS A 30 17.32 -0.71 -6.60
N ASP A 31 16.80 0.21 -7.41
CA ASP A 31 16.02 1.39 -6.98
C ASP A 31 14.51 1.21 -7.24
N GLY A 32 14.05 -0.04 -7.40
CA GLY A 32 12.63 -0.33 -7.65
C GLY A 32 11.74 0.06 -6.48
N TYR A 33 10.60 0.67 -6.78
CA TYR A 33 9.66 1.22 -5.79
C TYR A 33 9.24 0.19 -4.72
N ILE A 34 8.94 -1.05 -5.12
CA ILE A 34 8.52 -2.11 -4.19
C ILE A 34 9.62 -2.48 -3.16
N ARG A 35 10.90 -2.17 -3.45
CA ARG A 35 11.98 -2.34 -2.45
C ARG A 35 11.84 -1.42 -1.23
N ALA A 36 11.08 -0.35 -1.35
CA ALA A 36 10.79 0.51 -0.21
C ALA A 36 10.02 -0.23 0.89
N GLN A 37 9.30 -1.31 0.57
CA GLN A 37 8.64 -2.15 1.57
C GLN A 37 9.67 -2.74 2.55
N ASP A 38 10.75 -3.35 2.04
CA ASP A 38 11.83 -3.90 2.89
C ASP A 38 12.47 -2.81 3.78
N PHE A 39 12.73 -1.63 3.22
CA PHE A 39 13.22 -0.48 3.99
C PHE A 39 12.26 -0.10 5.14
N LYS A 40 10.96 -0.01 4.83
CA LYS A 40 9.92 0.38 5.80
C LYS A 40 9.77 -0.68 6.89
N MET A 41 9.72 -1.94 6.53
CA MET A 41 9.60 -3.04 7.50
C MET A 41 10.83 -3.18 8.39
N LYS A 42 12.03 -3.00 7.86
CA LYS A 42 13.27 -2.94 8.67
C LYS A 42 13.27 -1.82 9.71
N LYS A 43 12.68 -0.67 9.39
CA LYS A 43 12.50 0.42 10.37
C LYS A 43 11.57 0.00 11.51
N LEU A 44 10.45 -0.66 11.20
CA LEU A 44 9.50 -1.14 12.20
C LEU A 44 10.04 -2.34 13.00
N ALA A 45 10.86 -3.18 12.38
CA ALA A 45 11.49 -4.35 13.00
C ALA A 45 12.54 -4.00 14.07
N ASN A 46 12.98 -2.75 14.16
CA ASN A 46 13.97 -2.34 15.17
C ASN A 46 13.39 -2.58 16.59
N PRO A 47 13.96 -3.49 17.38
CA PRO A 47 13.45 -3.83 18.71
C PRO A 47 13.52 -2.65 19.69
N ASN A 48 14.49 -1.75 19.50
CA ASN A 48 14.73 -0.60 20.36
C ASN A 48 13.88 0.64 20.00
N ARG A 49 13.01 0.56 18.97
CA ARG A 49 12.14 1.69 18.65
C ARG A 49 11.15 1.97 19.78
N LYS A 50 10.88 3.24 20.02
CA LYS A 50 9.80 3.68 20.91
C LYS A 50 8.44 3.30 20.32
N PRO A 51 7.37 3.23 21.13
CA PRO A 51 6.01 3.19 20.62
C PRO A 51 5.80 4.29 19.59
N THR A 52 5.20 3.92 18.45
CA THR A 52 5.18 4.74 17.24
C THR A 52 3.75 4.81 16.67
N ILE A 53 3.38 5.95 16.12
CA ILE A 53 2.21 6.08 15.27
C ILE A 53 2.61 5.60 13.87
N VAL A 54 2.06 4.48 13.44
CA VAL A 54 2.34 3.88 12.13
C VAL A 54 1.16 4.17 11.22
N ILE A 55 1.40 4.90 10.12
CA ILE A 55 0.42 5.14 9.07
C ILE A 55 0.57 4.02 8.05
N LEU A 56 -0.52 3.31 7.75
CA LEU A 56 -0.52 2.19 6.81
C LEU A 56 -1.67 2.32 5.81
N GLY A 57 -1.38 2.04 4.56
CA GLY A 57 -2.30 2.03 3.44
C GLY A 57 -1.58 1.67 2.16
N GLY A 58 -2.21 1.90 1.03
CA GLY A 58 -1.61 1.77 -0.30
C GLY A 58 -0.75 2.98 -0.66
N SER A 59 -0.74 3.31 -1.94
CA SER A 59 -0.05 4.51 -2.45
C SER A 59 -0.70 5.82 -1.97
N ASN A 60 -1.99 5.81 -1.68
CA ASN A 60 -2.67 6.91 -1.01
C ASN A 60 -1.98 7.33 0.30
N ALA A 61 -1.46 6.38 1.08
CA ALA A 61 -0.72 6.68 2.29
C ALA A 61 0.72 7.12 1.97
N ALA A 62 1.41 6.44 1.03
CA ALA A 62 2.78 6.79 0.65
C ALA A 62 2.91 8.23 0.12
N PHE A 63 1.89 8.72 -0.61
CA PHE A 63 1.82 10.08 -1.18
C PHE A 63 0.99 11.05 -0.32
N GLY A 64 0.28 10.55 0.67
CA GLY A 64 -0.80 11.25 1.36
C GLY A 64 -0.38 12.10 2.55
N TYR A 65 0.88 12.04 3.00
CA TYR A 65 1.29 12.69 4.24
C TYR A 65 2.64 13.41 4.09
N ASP A 66 2.77 14.51 4.82
CA ASP A 66 4.06 15.05 5.25
C ASP A 66 4.29 14.58 6.70
N THR A 67 4.87 13.39 6.84
CA THR A 67 5.08 12.74 8.13
C THR A 67 6.07 13.50 9.01
N LYS A 68 6.91 14.36 8.44
CA LYS A 68 7.77 15.26 9.21
C LYS A 68 6.95 16.23 10.05
N ILE A 69 5.90 16.84 9.49
CA ILE A 69 4.99 17.74 10.24
C ILE A 69 4.35 17.00 11.41
N LEU A 70 3.92 15.75 11.20
CA LEU A 70 3.34 14.92 12.26
C LEU A 70 4.36 14.61 13.36
N ASN A 71 5.61 14.27 12.99
CA ASN A 71 6.70 14.02 13.95
C ASN A 71 7.05 15.24 14.78
N ASP A 72 7.09 16.42 14.17
CA ASP A 72 7.45 17.66 14.85
C ASP A 72 6.35 18.13 15.83
N SER A 73 5.11 17.68 15.61
CA SER A 73 3.95 18.16 16.34
C SER A 73 3.39 17.16 17.36
N LEU A 74 3.51 15.86 17.13
CA LEU A 74 2.93 14.83 17.99
C LEU A 74 3.94 14.33 19.03
N PRO A 75 3.49 13.92 20.23
CA PRO A 75 4.39 13.46 21.31
C PRO A 75 5.00 12.09 21.07
N MET A 76 4.56 11.36 20.04
CA MET A 76 5.06 10.05 19.64
C MET A 76 5.69 10.14 18.26
N PRO A 77 6.76 9.36 18.00
CA PRO A 77 7.27 9.23 16.64
C PRO A 77 6.17 8.80 15.66
N VAL A 78 6.20 9.32 14.45
CA VAL A 78 5.29 8.92 13.36
C VAL A 78 6.10 8.33 12.23
N PHE A 79 5.62 7.25 11.64
CA PHE A 79 6.25 6.59 10.51
C PHE A 79 5.22 6.15 9.47
N ASN A 80 5.47 6.47 8.20
CA ASN A 80 4.62 6.10 7.08
C ASN A 80 5.07 4.76 6.49
N ALA A 81 4.28 3.73 6.73
CA ALA A 81 4.50 2.37 6.23
C ALA A 81 3.72 2.07 4.94
N GLY A 82 2.88 2.99 4.45
CA GLY A 82 2.13 2.82 3.20
C GLY A 82 3.03 2.79 1.98
N LEU A 83 2.66 2.02 0.93
CA LEU A 83 3.46 1.94 -0.29
C LEU A 83 2.64 1.85 -1.57
N HIS A 84 2.00 0.73 -1.88
CA HIS A 84 1.31 0.52 -3.15
C HIS A 84 0.05 -0.32 -2.97
N ALA A 85 -1.09 0.17 -3.50
CA ALA A 85 -2.38 -0.51 -3.38
C ALA A 85 -2.39 -1.91 -4.02
N GLY A 86 -1.67 -2.09 -5.12
CA GLY A 86 -1.55 -3.37 -5.82
C GLY A 86 -0.81 -4.47 -5.02
N MET A 87 -0.18 -4.13 -3.88
CA MET A 87 0.29 -5.15 -2.94
C MET A 87 -0.87 -5.87 -2.25
N GLY A 88 -2.06 -5.25 -2.23
CA GLY A 88 -3.26 -5.79 -1.60
C GLY A 88 -3.28 -5.56 -0.09
N MET A 89 -4.47 -5.23 0.41
CA MET A 89 -4.68 -4.94 1.83
C MET A 89 -4.20 -6.07 2.73
N LYS A 90 -4.47 -7.32 2.36
CA LYS A 90 -4.07 -8.49 3.14
C LYS A 90 -2.55 -8.58 3.29
N PHE A 91 -1.80 -8.40 2.19
CA PHE A 91 -0.35 -8.44 2.22
C PHE A 91 0.25 -7.34 3.10
N PHE A 92 -0.10 -6.08 2.87
CA PHE A 92 0.55 -5.00 3.61
C PHE A 92 0.12 -4.93 5.08
N LEU A 93 -1.09 -5.43 5.43
CA LEU A 93 -1.48 -5.60 6.83
C LEU A 93 -0.68 -6.73 7.50
N ASP A 94 -0.54 -7.89 6.87
CA ASP A 94 0.24 -8.99 7.41
C ASP A 94 1.70 -8.58 7.61
N ASP A 95 2.30 -7.96 6.58
CA ASP A 95 3.70 -7.54 6.61
C ASP A 95 3.98 -6.47 7.69
N CYS A 96 3.08 -5.50 7.86
CA CYS A 96 3.26 -4.47 8.87
C CYS A 96 2.91 -4.96 10.28
N SER A 97 1.81 -5.72 10.44
CA SER A 97 1.28 -6.10 11.75
C SER A 97 2.23 -6.94 12.59
N GLN A 98 3.09 -7.77 11.97
CA GLN A 98 4.08 -8.57 12.70
C GLN A 98 5.08 -7.73 13.50
N TYR A 99 5.31 -6.48 13.09
CA TYR A 99 6.24 -5.55 13.75
C TYR A 99 5.56 -4.56 14.70
N LEU A 100 4.21 -4.51 14.71
CA LEU A 100 3.48 -3.67 15.66
C LEU A 100 3.54 -4.27 17.06
N LYS A 101 3.68 -3.42 18.06
CA LYS A 101 3.84 -3.81 19.47
C LYS A 101 2.96 -2.98 20.39
N LYS A 102 2.76 -3.47 21.61
CA LYS A 102 2.05 -2.75 22.69
C LYS A 102 2.45 -1.28 22.74
N GLY A 103 1.44 -0.42 22.76
CA GLY A 103 1.58 1.04 22.81
C GLY A 103 1.75 1.72 21.45
N ASP A 104 1.89 0.98 20.36
CA ASP A 104 1.80 1.55 19.01
C ASP A 104 0.38 2.02 18.70
N ILE A 105 0.27 2.98 17.78
CA ILE A 105 -0.99 3.41 17.18
C ILE A 105 -0.91 3.13 15.70
N LEU A 106 -1.76 2.23 15.20
CA LEU A 106 -1.94 2.02 13.76
C LEU A 106 -3.00 3.00 13.25
N VAL A 107 -2.61 3.93 12.40
CA VAL A 107 -3.52 4.73 11.57
C VAL A 107 -3.65 3.99 10.24
N PHE A 108 -4.76 3.28 10.08
CA PHE A 108 -5.02 2.48 8.91
C PHE A 108 -5.93 3.23 7.94
N SER A 109 -5.41 3.50 6.75
CA SER A 109 -6.06 4.31 5.70
C SER A 109 -5.97 3.60 4.35
N PRO A 110 -6.73 2.49 4.15
CA PRO A 110 -6.74 1.79 2.88
C PRO A 110 -7.49 2.58 1.81
N GLU A 111 -7.09 2.44 0.56
CA GLU A 111 -7.87 2.93 -0.58
C GLU A 111 -9.23 2.24 -0.61
N TYR A 112 -10.30 2.96 -0.96
CA TYR A 112 -11.66 2.40 -0.97
C TYR A 112 -11.81 1.20 -1.90
N ALA A 113 -11.07 1.17 -3.01
CA ALA A 113 -11.04 0.03 -3.93
C ALA A 113 -10.55 -1.29 -3.31
N GLN A 114 -9.88 -1.26 -2.13
CA GLN A 114 -9.49 -2.49 -1.42
C GLN A 114 -10.69 -3.30 -0.92
N PHE A 115 -11.83 -2.66 -0.77
CA PHE A 115 -13.05 -3.29 -0.29
C PHE A 115 -13.93 -3.87 -1.40
N TYR A 116 -13.51 -3.70 -2.67
CA TYR A 116 -14.28 -4.15 -3.84
C TYR A 116 -13.41 -5.02 -4.76
N GLY A 117 -14.07 -5.97 -5.44
CA GLY A 117 -13.40 -6.84 -6.40
C GLY A 117 -12.25 -7.64 -5.78
N LYS A 118 -11.07 -7.64 -6.42
CA LYS A 118 -9.93 -8.51 -6.05
C LYS A 118 -8.68 -7.77 -5.59
N LEU A 119 -8.72 -6.44 -5.46
CA LEU A 119 -7.52 -5.65 -5.16
C LEU A 119 -6.90 -6.01 -3.80
N SER A 120 -7.74 -6.34 -2.80
CA SER A 120 -7.28 -6.76 -1.47
C SER A 120 -6.42 -8.02 -1.46
N ASP A 121 -6.60 -8.91 -2.45
CA ASP A 121 -5.84 -10.15 -2.59
C ASP A 121 -4.47 -9.94 -3.28
N GLY A 122 -4.17 -8.70 -3.71
CA GLY A 122 -2.93 -8.32 -4.35
C GLY A 122 -2.87 -8.59 -5.85
N GLN A 123 -2.01 -7.85 -6.51
CA GLN A 123 -1.77 -7.86 -7.95
C GLN A 123 -0.28 -8.08 -8.26
N ALA A 124 0.21 -7.48 -9.34
CA ALA A 124 1.58 -7.60 -9.81
C ALA A 124 2.60 -7.14 -8.74
N GLU A 125 2.29 -6.10 -7.97
CA GLU A 125 3.17 -5.53 -6.95
C GLU A 125 3.32 -6.46 -5.74
N MET A 126 2.25 -7.19 -5.37
CA MET A 126 2.36 -8.25 -4.37
C MET A 126 3.28 -9.38 -4.86
N THR A 127 3.17 -9.74 -6.13
CA THR A 127 4.05 -10.76 -6.74
C THR A 127 5.50 -10.30 -6.73
N ASP A 128 5.77 -9.02 -7.02
CA ASP A 128 7.11 -8.45 -6.94
C ASP A 128 7.66 -8.52 -5.50
N ALA A 129 6.85 -8.13 -4.50
CA ALA A 129 7.24 -8.20 -3.09
C ALA A 129 7.51 -9.66 -2.66
N PHE A 130 6.65 -10.60 -3.03
CA PHE A 130 6.81 -12.02 -2.74
C PHE A 130 8.16 -12.56 -3.25
N TYR A 131 8.52 -12.28 -4.50
CA TYR A 131 9.81 -12.71 -5.04
C TYR A 131 11.00 -11.93 -4.45
N LEU A 132 10.84 -10.64 -4.11
CA LEU A 132 11.86 -9.87 -3.40
C LEU A 132 12.12 -10.40 -1.98
N TYR A 133 11.10 -10.93 -1.32
CA TYR A 133 11.18 -11.62 -0.04
C TYR A 133 11.57 -13.10 -0.16
N LYS A 134 12.19 -13.49 -1.30
CA LYS A 134 12.65 -14.87 -1.56
C LYS A 134 11.55 -15.91 -1.47
N CYS A 135 10.41 -15.62 -2.06
CA CYS A 135 9.21 -16.45 -2.03
C CYS A 135 8.62 -16.63 -0.61
N HIS A 136 8.86 -15.66 0.26
CA HIS A 136 8.22 -15.62 1.57
C HIS A 136 7.00 -14.71 1.55
N TYR A 137 5.90 -15.15 2.14
CA TYR A 137 4.71 -14.35 2.41
C TYR A 137 4.66 -14.05 3.91
N PRO A 138 4.35 -12.82 4.34
CA PRO A 138 4.49 -12.40 5.74
C PRO A 138 3.39 -12.92 6.68
N GLY A 139 2.40 -13.63 6.17
CA GLY A 139 1.27 -14.17 6.93
C GLY A 139 0.75 -15.47 6.32
N ASP A 140 -0.51 -15.77 6.56
CA ASP A 140 -1.18 -16.92 5.94
C ASP A 140 -1.65 -16.57 4.53
N ILE A 141 -1.00 -17.18 3.53
CA ILE A 141 -1.34 -16.95 2.13
C ILE A 141 -2.62 -17.66 1.73
N SER A 142 -3.60 -16.94 1.23
CA SER A 142 -4.85 -17.51 0.73
C SER A 142 -4.69 -18.11 -0.67
N THR A 143 -5.59 -19.03 -1.04
CA THR A 143 -5.64 -19.59 -2.40
C THR A 143 -5.78 -18.50 -3.47
N LYS A 144 -6.55 -17.44 -3.21
CA LYS A 144 -6.71 -16.31 -4.15
C LYS A 144 -5.40 -15.58 -4.38
N GLN A 145 -4.59 -15.39 -3.33
CA GLN A 145 -3.27 -14.76 -3.42
C GLN A 145 -2.26 -15.66 -4.15
N VAL A 146 -2.27 -16.97 -3.91
CA VAL A 146 -1.44 -17.91 -4.67
C VAL A 146 -1.77 -17.85 -6.16
N ILE A 147 -3.06 -17.85 -6.52
CA ILE A 147 -3.49 -17.69 -7.91
C ILE A 147 -3.00 -16.36 -8.49
N SER A 148 -3.13 -15.26 -7.74
CA SER A 148 -2.64 -13.95 -8.16
C SER A 148 -1.13 -13.97 -8.44
N ILE A 149 -0.31 -14.57 -7.55
CA ILE A 149 1.13 -14.70 -7.75
C ILE A 149 1.44 -15.48 -9.04
N ILE A 150 0.78 -16.64 -9.23
CA ILE A 150 0.99 -17.46 -10.44
C ILE A 150 0.64 -16.66 -11.70
N GLN A 151 -0.50 -15.98 -11.71
CA GLN A 151 -0.96 -15.19 -12.87
C GLN A 151 -0.05 -14.00 -13.18
N ASN A 152 0.56 -13.39 -12.16
CA ASN A 152 1.43 -12.21 -12.30
C ASN A 152 2.92 -12.55 -12.45
N THR A 153 3.33 -13.80 -12.24
CA THR A 153 4.73 -14.25 -12.40
C THR A 153 5.30 -13.93 -13.80
N PRO A 154 4.59 -14.15 -14.93
CA PRO A 154 5.11 -13.75 -16.24
C PRO A 154 5.40 -12.25 -16.34
N SER A 155 4.56 -11.40 -15.75
CA SER A 155 4.78 -9.95 -15.72
C SER A 155 5.99 -9.57 -14.85
N TYR A 156 6.21 -10.25 -13.73
CA TYR A 156 7.42 -10.10 -12.90
C TYR A 156 8.70 -10.44 -13.71
N LEU A 157 8.71 -11.58 -14.39
CA LEU A 157 9.86 -11.99 -15.22
C LEU A 157 10.12 -10.99 -16.33
N ARG A 158 9.07 -10.50 -17.01
CA ARG A 158 9.17 -9.47 -18.04
C ARG A 158 9.80 -8.18 -17.48
N ARG A 159 9.34 -7.67 -16.34
CA ARG A 159 9.91 -6.47 -15.72
C ARG A 159 11.40 -6.64 -15.38
N LYS A 160 11.84 -7.83 -14.97
CA LYS A 160 13.26 -8.09 -14.75
C LYS A 160 14.07 -8.00 -16.03
N ILE A 161 13.56 -8.56 -17.12
CA ILE A 161 14.21 -8.47 -18.43
C ILE A 161 14.27 -7.01 -18.89
N GLU A 162 13.15 -6.31 -18.85
CA GLU A 162 13.05 -4.89 -19.25
C GLU A 162 14.03 -4.02 -18.44
N TYR A 163 14.08 -4.18 -17.12
CA TYR A 163 15.02 -3.46 -16.27
C TYR A 163 16.48 -3.69 -16.71
N ASN A 164 16.88 -4.94 -16.95
CA ASN A 164 18.25 -5.23 -17.32
C ASN A 164 18.58 -4.70 -18.75
N LEU A 165 17.60 -4.69 -19.66
CA LEU A 165 17.75 -4.06 -20.97
C LEU A 165 17.86 -2.53 -20.86
N PHE A 166 17.07 -1.89 -19.99
CA PHE A 166 17.14 -0.44 -19.76
C PHE A 166 18.46 -0.04 -19.11
N GLU A 167 18.96 -0.82 -18.15
CA GLU A 167 20.30 -0.61 -17.56
C GLU A 167 21.40 -0.69 -18.64
N LEU A 168 21.37 -1.72 -19.50
CA LEU A 168 22.30 -1.85 -20.62
C LEU A 168 22.22 -0.66 -21.58
N ALA A 169 21.00 -0.17 -21.86
CA ALA A 169 20.75 0.96 -22.75
C ALA A 169 20.92 2.33 -22.04
N LYS A 170 21.21 2.35 -20.73
CA LYS A 170 21.32 3.56 -19.88
C LYS A 170 20.08 4.46 -19.97
N LEU A 171 18.89 3.86 -20.09
CA LEU A 171 17.62 4.59 -20.12
C LEU A 171 17.21 4.99 -18.70
N LYS A 172 16.64 6.20 -18.58
CA LYS A 172 16.16 6.72 -17.29
C LYS A 172 14.79 6.12 -16.95
N THR A 173 14.63 5.67 -15.71
CA THR A 173 13.33 5.28 -15.13
C THR A 173 12.61 6.51 -14.56
N ASP A 174 11.31 6.37 -14.27
CA ASP A 174 10.54 7.41 -13.57
C ASP A 174 11.10 7.59 -12.15
N PRO A 175 11.59 8.80 -11.80
CA PRO A 175 12.22 9.03 -10.51
C PRO A 175 11.24 9.07 -9.32
N VAL A 176 9.93 9.18 -9.57
CA VAL A 176 8.91 9.21 -8.49
C VAL A 176 8.68 7.83 -7.92
N TYR A 177 8.58 6.82 -8.79
CA TYR A 177 8.31 5.44 -8.39
C TYR A 177 9.61 4.65 -8.20
N THR A 178 10.43 5.14 -7.26
CA THR A 178 11.74 4.58 -6.90
C THR A 178 11.90 4.48 -5.39
N LEU A 179 12.82 3.61 -4.93
CA LEU A 179 13.22 3.56 -3.53
C LEU A 179 13.83 4.90 -3.08
N SER A 180 14.63 5.53 -3.92
CA SER A 180 15.29 6.82 -3.63
C SER A 180 14.31 7.99 -3.52
N SER A 181 13.07 7.85 -3.98
CA SER A 181 12.02 8.86 -3.78
C SER A 181 11.42 8.84 -2.38
N VAL A 182 11.68 7.79 -1.60
CA VAL A 182 11.11 7.62 -0.25
C VAL A 182 12.04 8.23 0.78
N ASN A 183 11.53 9.18 1.57
CA ASN A 183 12.28 9.85 2.62
C ASN A 183 12.45 8.98 3.88
N GLN A 184 13.20 9.48 4.86
CA GLN A 184 13.44 8.77 6.12
C GLN A 184 12.19 8.53 6.98
N TYR A 185 11.11 9.25 6.73
CA TYR A 185 9.81 9.11 7.41
C TYR A 185 8.87 8.14 6.71
N GLY A 186 9.25 7.68 5.50
CA GLY A 186 8.47 6.75 4.69
C GLY A 186 7.59 7.40 3.63
N ASP A 187 7.61 8.73 3.46
CA ASP A 187 6.81 9.43 2.45
C ASP A 187 7.52 9.42 1.10
N VAL A 188 6.75 9.33 0.02
CA VAL A 188 7.23 9.58 -1.34
C VAL A 188 7.27 11.09 -1.57
N THR A 189 8.45 11.65 -1.82
CA THR A 189 8.66 13.10 -1.79
C THR A 189 9.27 13.70 -3.05
N TRP A 190 9.73 12.89 -3.99
CA TRP A 190 10.41 13.42 -5.17
C TRP A 190 9.54 14.42 -5.96
N HIS A 191 8.25 14.14 -6.10
CA HIS A 191 7.27 15.00 -6.80
C HIS A 191 7.00 16.33 -6.07
N TRP A 192 7.35 16.46 -4.80
CA TRP A 192 7.17 17.73 -4.06
C TRP A 192 8.04 18.85 -4.57
N TYR A 193 9.22 18.52 -5.10
CA TYR A 193 10.25 19.45 -5.54
C TYR A 193 10.38 19.55 -7.05
N ASN A 194 9.63 18.74 -7.78
CA ASN A 194 9.73 18.63 -9.22
C ASN A 194 8.35 18.73 -9.85
N ASN A 195 8.06 19.90 -10.46
CA ASN A 195 6.78 20.22 -11.12
C ASN A 195 6.53 19.41 -12.41
N ARG A 196 7.11 18.23 -12.58
CA ARG A 196 6.78 17.37 -13.71
C ARG A 196 5.40 16.77 -13.47
N SER A 197 4.40 17.27 -14.18
CA SER A 197 3.08 16.65 -14.23
C SER A 197 3.17 15.31 -14.94
N HIS A 198 2.88 14.20 -14.24
CA HIS A 198 2.76 12.87 -14.83
C HIS A 198 1.30 12.50 -15.14
N GLY A 199 0.41 13.45 -15.12
CA GLY A 199 -1.01 13.26 -15.35
C GLY A 199 -1.84 14.16 -14.45
N LYS A 200 -3.14 13.91 -14.46
CA LYS A 200 -4.12 14.53 -13.56
C LYS A 200 -5.04 13.43 -13.04
N PRO A 201 -5.64 13.59 -11.86
CA PRO A 201 -6.73 12.75 -11.44
C PRO A 201 -7.76 12.65 -12.57
N ASP A 202 -8.25 11.46 -12.87
CA ASP A 202 -9.26 11.25 -13.92
C ASP A 202 -10.68 11.53 -13.43
N GLY A 203 -10.86 11.70 -12.12
CA GLY A 203 -12.12 11.98 -11.47
C GLY A 203 -13.14 10.83 -11.54
N ARG A 204 -12.71 9.63 -11.95
CA ARG A 204 -13.62 8.49 -12.07
C ARG A 204 -13.98 7.94 -10.70
N GLY A 205 -15.29 7.76 -10.48
CA GLY A 205 -15.83 7.09 -9.31
C GLY A 205 -15.92 5.58 -9.47
N MET A 206 -16.32 4.91 -8.39
CA MET A 206 -16.41 3.46 -8.30
C MET A 206 -17.84 2.92 -8.38
N ASP A 207 -18.88 3.74 -8.19
CA ASP A 207 -20.27 3.25 -8.07
C ASP A 207 -20.75 2.48 -9.31
N ASN A 208 -20.21 2.80 -10.47
CA ASN A 208 -20.58 2.18 -11.75
C ASN A 208 -19.45 1.35 -12.38
N ASP A 209 -18.45 0.91 -11.63
CA ASP A 209 -17.33 0.13 -12.18
C ASP A 209 -17.60 -1.39 -12.28
N GLY A 210 -18.78 -1.82 -11.87
CA GLY A 210 -19.22 -3.23 -11.92
C GLY A 210 -18.54 -4.15 -10.89
N THR A 211 -17.75 -3.60 -9.96
CA THR A 211 -17.14 -4.40 -8.88
C THR A 211 -18.10 -4.57 -7.71
N GLU A 212 -18.13 -5.78 -7.17
CA GLU A 212 -18.93 -6.13 -5.99
C GLU A 212 -18.13 -6.01 -4.71
N LEU A 213 -18.83 -5.81 -3.58
CA LEU A 213 -18.25 -5.80 -2.25
C LEU A 213 -17.50 -7.10 -1.97
N ASN A 214 -16.31 -7.01 -1.42
CA ASN A 214 -15.48 -8.15 -1.10
C ASN A 214 -15.60 -8.48 0.41
N GLU A 215 -16.58 -9.33 0.73
CA GLU A 215 -16.83 -9.77 2.11
C GLU A 215 -15.61 -10.45 2.75
N ASP A 216 -14.81 -11.20 1.97
CA ASP A 216 -13.57 -11.81 2.47
C ASP A 216 -12.54 -10.74 2.89
N ALA A 217 -12.50 -9.60 2.19
CA ALA A 217 -11.62 -8.49 2.53
C ALA A 217 -12.04 -7.84 3.86
N PHE A 218 -13.35 -7.67 4.07
CA PHE A 218 -13.88 -7.16 5.34
C PHE A 218 -13.64 -8.11 6.49
N SER A 219 -13.98 -9.39 6.33
CA SER A 219 -13.78 -10.41 7.37
C SER A 219 -12.32 -10.45 7.79
N TYR A 220 -11.40 -10.54 6.82
CA TYR A 220 -9.98 -10.52 7.07
C TYR A 220 -9.52 -9.25 7.83
N LEU A 221 -10.00 -8.08 7.39
CA LEU A 221 -9.66 -6.83 8.06
C LEU A 221 -10.11 -6.83 9.52
N ILE A 222 -11.37 -7.21 9.78
CA ILE A 222 -11.91 -7.20 11.15
C ILE A 222 -11.12 -8.15 12.05
N ASP A 223 -10.83 -9.37 11.60
CA ASP A 223 -10.04 -10.33 12.36
C ASP A 223 -8.66 -9.76 12.71
N LYS A 224 -8.01 -9.11 11.75
CA LYS A 224 -6.70 -8.49 11.96
C LYS A 224 -6.77 -7.29 12.92
N LEU A 225 -7.81 -6.46 12.84
CA LEU A 225 -8.00 -5.34 13.76
C LEU A 225 -8.29 -5.81 15.19
N VAL A 226 -9.05 -6.90 15.35
CA VAL A 226 -9.29 -7.52 16.66
C VAL A 226 -8.00 -8.09 17.23
N GLU A 227 -7.22 -8.84 16.44
CA GLU A 227 -5.89 -9.34 16.83
C GLU A 227 -4.99 -8.21 17.33
N LEU A 228 -4.89 -7.11 16.59
CA LEU A 228 -4.05 -5.97 16.96
C LEU A 228 -4.51 -5.32 18.29
N ARG A 229 -5.83 -5.20 18.50
CA ARG A 229 -6.37 -4.70 19.79
C ARG A 229 -6.00 -5.62 20.95
N GLN A 230 -6.05 -6.95 20.78
CA GLN A 230 -5.63 -7.92 21.80
C GLN A 230 -4.14 -7.79 22.14
N ARG A 231 -3.32 -7.38 21.17
CA ARG A 231 -1.89 -7.10 21.34
C ARG A 231 -1.62 -5.69 21.90
N GLU A 232 -2.66 -4.99 22.36
CA GLU A 232 -2.59 -3.63 22.91
C GLU A 232 -2.04 -2.58 21.90
N VAL A 233 -2.25 -2.84 20.59
CA VAL A 233 -2.06 -1.85 19.53
C VAL A 233 -3.36 -1.08 19.36
N ARG A 234 -3.29 0.25 19.48
CA ARG A 234 -4.46 1.10 19.24
C ARG A 234 -4.68 1.27 17.76
N VAL A 235 -5.83 0.87 17.26
CA VAL A 235 -6.18 1.04 15.84
C VAL A 235 -7.07 2.26 15.64
N VAL A 236 -6.78 3.04 14.62
CA VAL A 236 -7.53 4.21 14.16
C VAL A 236 -7.77 4.03 12.66
N LEU A 237 -9.01 3.82 12.24
CA LEU A 237 -9.37 3.85 10.82
C LEU A 237 -9.51 5.31 10.38
N TYR A 238 -8.78 5.70 9.35
CA TYR A 238 -8.78 7.04 8.79
C TYR A 238 -9.12 6.98 7.30
N PRO A 239 -10.11 7.76 6.81
CA PRO A 239 -10.48 7.74 5.41
C PRO A 239 -9.30 8.10 4.51
N ALA A 240 -9.17 7.45 3.36
CA ALA A 240 -8.18 7.81 2.36
C ALA A 240 -8.47 9.21 1.79
N ALA A 241 -7.43 9.99 1.55
CA ALA A 241 -7.57 11.21 0.76
C ALA A 241 -8.04 10.85 -0.65
N PHE A 242 -9.11 11.49 -1.13
CA PHE A 242 -9.71 11.14 -2.41
C PHE A 242 -10.12 12.38 -3.20
N GLU A 243 -9.95 12.33 -4.52
CA GLU A 243 -10.32 13.43 -5.41
C GLU A 243 -11.83 13.65 -5.41
N LYS A 244 -12.26 14.90 -5.44
CA LYS A 244 -13.66 15.31 -5.21
C LYS A 244 -14.64 14.66 -6.20
N HIS A 245 -14.37 14.70 -7.49
CA HIS A 245 -15.29 14.12 -8.48
C HIS A 245 -15.30 12.58 -8.41
N ALA A 246 -14.13 11.97 -8.15
CA ALA A 246 -14.05 10.54 -7.90
C ALA A 246 -14.82 10.15 -6.63
N PHE A 247 -14.78 10.98 -5.58
CA PHE A 247 -15.57 10.78 -4.37
C PHE A 247 -17.08 10.87 -4.66
N GLU A 248 -17.50 11.92 -5.37
CA GLU A 248 -18.91 12.11 -5.76
C GLU A 248 -19.46 10.92 -6.56
N GLY A 249 -18.65 10.31 -7.45
CA GLY A 249 -18.98 9.11 -8.20
C GLY A 249 -18.70 7.79 -7.45
N SER A 250 -18.42 7.83 -6.14
CA SER A 250 -18.15 6.67 -5.27
C SER A 250 -18.95 6.72 -3.97
N THR A 251 -19.94 7.61 -3.89
CA THR A 251 -20.63 7.92 -2.62
C THR A 251 -21.38 6.70 -2.08
N GLU A 252 -22.00 5.90 -2.92
CA GLU A 252 -22.75 4.70 -2.52
C GLU A 252 -21.79 3.68 -1.89
N LYS A 253 -20.72 3.33 -2.61
CA LYS A 253 -19.72 2.37 -2.15
C LYS A 253 -18.98 2.83 -0.88
N ILE A 254 -18.59 4.11 -0.80
CA ILE A 254 -17.93 4.67 0.39
C ILE A 254 -18.87 4.68 1.60
N THR A 255 -20.16 4.95 1.39
CA THR A 255 -21.17 4.88 2.45
C THR A 255 -21.37 3.44 2.91
N GLU A 256 -21.39 2.48 2.00
CA GLU A 256 -21.48 1.05 2.31
C GLU A 256 -20.29 0.59 3.17
N ILE A 257 -19.04 0.93 2.77
CA ILE A 257 -17.84 0.67 3.58
C ILE A 257 -17.98 1.26 4.99
N SER A 258 -18.35 2.53 5.08
CA SER A 258 -18.46 3.24 6.37
C SER A 258 -19.48 2.59 7.30
N ARG A 259 -20.66 2.22 6.77
CA ARG A 259 -21.72 1.53 7.50
C ARG A 259 -21.27 0.15 7.97
N HIS A 260 -20.59 -0.60 7.12
CA HIS A 260 -20.07 -1.92 7.46
C HIS A 260 -19.04 -1.84 8.59
N LEU A 261 -18.06 -0.95 8.48
CA LEU A 261 -17.05 -0.72 9.52
C LEU A 261 -17.66 -0.25 10.86
N GLU A 262 -18.66 0.62 10.82
CA GLU A 262 -19.37 1.09 11.99
C GLU A 262 -20.15 -0.04 12.68
N SER A 263 -20.84 -0.89 11.91
CA SER A 263 -21.64 -2.00 12.45
C SER A 263 -20.82 -3.02 13.24
N VAL A 264 -19.53 -3.16 12.92
CA VAL A 264 -18.60 -4.08 13.60
C VAL A 264 -17.70 -3.38 14.64
N GLY A 265 -17.99 -2.12 14.98
CA GLY A 265 -17.31 -1.38 16.06
C GLY A 265 -15.94 -0.81 15.68
N PHE A 266 -15.68 -0.63 14.38
CA PHE A 266 -14.47 0.01 13.85
C PHE A 266 -14.80 1.20 12.94
N PRO A 267 -15.55 2.23 13.40
CA PRO A 267 -15.86 3.38 12.58
C PRO A 267 -14.61 4.16 12.17
N TYR A 268 -14.68 4.85 11.06
CA TYR A 268 -13.70 5.89 10.73
C TYR A 268 -13.64 6.94 11.83
N ILE A 269 -12.46 7.53 12.05
CA ILE A 269 -12.25 8.59 13.07
C ILE A 269 -12.96 9.91 12.70
N CYS A 270 -13.27 10.11 11.42
CA CYS A 270 -14.00 11.26 10.88
C CYS A 270 -14.86 10.83 9.69
N ASN A 271 -15.71 11.72 9.20
CA ASN A 271 -16.48 11.43 7.98
C ASN A 271 -15.56 11.40 6.76
N PRO A 272 -15.70 10.43 5.81
CA PRO A 272 -14.93 10.38 4.59
C PRO A 272 -14.95 11.68 3.76
N THR A 273 -16.03 12.46 3.81
CA THR A 273 -16.11 13.77 3.14
C THR A 273 -15.05 14.77 3.64
N GLU A 274 -14.57 14.63 4.87
CA GLU A 274 -13.51 15.50 5.42
C GLU A 274 -12.13 15.22 4.81
N CYS A 275 -11.97 14.06 4.15
CA CYS A 275 -10.76 13.67 3.43
C CYS A 275 -10.91 13.81 1.91
N THR A 276 -11.89 14.59 1.44
CA THR A 276 -12.13 14.86 0.03
C THR A 276 -11.47 16.16 -0.38
N PHE A 277 -10.67 16.13 -1.43
CA PHE A 277 -9.86 17.26 -1.89
C PHE A 277 -10.13 17.58 -3.36
N ARG A 278 -9.89 18.85 -3.74
CA ARG A 278 -9.96 19.30 -5.14
C ARG A 278 -8.79 18.70 -5.94
N SER A 279 -8.99 18.54 -7.24
CA SER A 279 -8.00 17.97 -8.18
C SER A 279 -6.64 18.68 -8.14
N ASP A 280 -6.59 19.99 -7.81
CA ASP A 280 -5.35 20.77 -7.68
C ASP A 280 -4.49 20.41 -6.45
N ASN A 281 -4.98 19.54 -5.56
CA ASN A 281 -4.24 18.97 -4.44
C ASN A 281 -3.65 17.58 -4.75
N PHE A 282 -3.83 17.08 -5.98
CA PHE A 282 -3.33 15.77 -6.39
C PHE A 282 -2.18 15.90 -7.38
N TYR A 283 -1.39 14.83 -7.47
CA TYR A 283 -0.24 14.74 -8.36
C TYR A 283 -0.61 14.08 -9.70
N ASP A 284 -1.04 12.84 -9.72
CA ASP A 284 -1.27 12.06 -10.95
C ASP A 284 -2.50 11.14 -10.91
N THR A 285 -2.97 10.73 -9.73
CA THR A 285 -4.13 9.86 -9.55
C THR A 285 -5.15 10.46 -8.60
N ASN A 286 -6.34 9.83 -8.49
CA ASN A 286 -7.38 10.24 -7.53
C ASN A 286 -6.98 10.06 -6.05
N TYR A 287 -5.84 9.40 -5.77
CA TYR A 287 -5.34 9.08 -4.43
C TYR A 287 -3.99 9.72 -4.08
N HIS A 288 -3.19 10.14 -5.06
CA HIS A 288 -1.84 10.65 -4.81
C HIS A 288 -1.86 12.16 -4.60
N LEU A 289 -1.77 12.58 -3.36
CA LEU A 289 -1.68 14.01 -3.04
C LEU A 289 -0.34 14.59 -3.50
N ASN A 290 -0.37 15.84 -3.97
CA ASN A 290 0.83 16.66 -4.08
C ASN A 290 1.22 17.20 -2.69
N HIS A 291 2.35 17.92 -2.59
CA HIS A 291 2.84 18.39 -1.28
C HIS A 291 1.83 19.27 -0.53
N LYS A 292 1.13 20.17 -1.24
CA LYS A 292 0.08 21.01 -0.65
C LYS A 292 -1.05 20.18 -0.05
N GLY A 293 -1.53 19.18 -0.78
CA GLY A 293 -2.55 18.24 -0.32
C GLY A 293 -2.08 17.42 0.88
N ALA A 294 -0.84 16.92 0.84
CA ALA A 294 -0.23 16.13 1.91
C ALA A 294 -0.12 16.94 3.21
N ILE A 295 0.25 18.23 3.16
CA ILE A 295 0.28 19.12 4.32
C ILE A 295 -1.11 19.28 4.93
N ILE A 296 -2.14 19.55 4.12
CA ILE A 296 -3.52 19.73 4.59
C ILE A 296 -4.02 18.45 5.26
N HIS A 297 -3.80 17.30 4.62
CA HIS A 297 -4.23 15.98 5.12
C HIS A 297 -3.52 15.59 6.43
N SER A 298 -2.22 15.89 6.53
CA SER A 298 -1.44 15.67 7.76
C SER A 298 -1.95 16.53 8.93
N ASN A 299 -2.20 17.81 8.70
CA ASN A 299 -2.74 18.71 9.72
C ASN A 299 -4.14 18.28 10.18
N HIS A 300 -4.98 17.78 9.27
CA HIS A 300 -6.28 17.24 9.61
C HIS A 300 -6.15 16.01 10.52
N LEU A 301 -5.35 14.99 10.13
CA LEU A 301 -5.09 13.82 10.96
C LEU A 301 -4.56 14.22 12.35
N MET A 302 -3.58 15.12 12.39
CA MET A 302 -3.00 15.63 13.63
C MET A 302 -4.09 16.19 14.57
N SER A 303 -4.99 17.03 14.06
CA SER A 303 -6.07 17.63 14.83
C SER A 303 -7.00 16.58 15.46
N LEU A 304 -7.31 15.51 14.72
CA LEU A 304 -8.15 14.41 15.19
C LEU A 304 -7.46 13.57 16.26
N LEU A 305 -6.18 13.29 16.11
CA LEU A 305 -5.39 12.55 17.09
C LEU A 305 -5.27 13.32 18.41
N TYR A 306 -5.06 14.65 18.37
CA TYR A 306 -5.05 15.50 19.58
C TYR A 306 -6.40 15.51 20.31
N ARG A 307 -7.50 15.72 19.59
CA ARG A 307 -8.86 15.72 20.18
C ARG A 307 -9.17 14.40 20.90
N LYS A 308 -8.75 13.28 20.30
CA LYS A 308 -8.99 11.96 20.89
C LYS A 308 -8.12 11.71 22.12
N GLN A 309 -6.89 12.23 22.17
CA GLN A 309 -6.04 12.16 23.38
C GLN A 309 -6.59 12.97 24.55
N GLN A 310 -7.10 14.17 24.30
CA GLN A 310 -7.71 15.01 25.35
C GLN A 310 -8.96 14.36 25.94
N ARG A 311 -9.81 13.74 25.12
CA ARG A 311 -11.00 13.03 25.60
C ARG A 311 -10.68 11.82 26.49
N ILE A 312 -9.53 11.18 26.29
CA ILE A 312 -9.08 10.05 27.14
C ILE A 312 -8.52 10.54 28.47
N LYS A 313 -7.85 11.70 28.51
CA LYS A 313 -7.30 12.28 29.74
C LYS A 313 -8.39 12.87 30.66
N ASN A 314 -9.55 13.21 30.11
CA ASN A 314 -10.68 13.82 30.84
C ASN A 314 -11.76 12.81 31.28
N LYS A 315 -11.53 11.53 31.04
CA LYS A 315 -12.31 10.39 31.57
C LYS A 315 -11.46 9.60 32.57
#